data_f2d958cfdcecd60974738cb8d641f0d1
#
_entry.id   f2d958cfdcecd60974738cb8d641f0d1
#
_cell.length_a   1.000
_cell.length_b   1.000
_cell.length_c   1.000
_cell.angle_alpha   90.00
_cell.angle_beta   90.00
_cell.angle_gamma   90.00
#
_symmetry.space_group_name_H-M   'P 1'
#
loop_
_entity.id
_entity.type
_entity.pdbx_description
1 polymer ?
#
loop_
_entity_poly.entity_id
_entity_poly.type
_entity_poly.pdbx_seq_one_letter_code
_entity_poly.pdbx_strand_id
1 'polypeptide(L)'
;MGTAKWGESFLKSGLPLEHLTAVTLRSLHWDTRPQYEYSRRNRESEEAWFELDLVATYPDDNRSTELSLLIECKYHDLSRYWFFLPRDPSGRWCFDDRVYNCGPYSTLKEPGADTALSLAPMSSAGIVVSKDGTKQDNAVHAAVEQLVNGFVPYSLSQMFEYNLDFRNVLTPEDELRYVPNATAVIPMIVTNASLYRLKPDVTDLDAIRQAKAPSDVADEVEWTWYYHDVPVKLFRQNLSAINAHAKEEAELVYHFPNVTEVMDEFAERPNWIAVVNIKALEKVATAIQKHFAAMETIEVATMVRPRVRRKKRK
;
A
#
# COMPACT_ATOMS: atom_id res chain seq x y z
N MET A 1 14.16 37.96 2.61
CA MET A 1 15.13 37.32 1.69
C MET A 1 14.31 36.42 0.75
N GLY A 2 14.29 36.71 -0.57
CA GLY A 2 13.61 35.84 -1.53
C GLY A 2 14.34 34.51 -1.61
N THR A 3 13.59 33.41 -1.47
CA THR A 3 14.10 32.07 -1.76
C THR A 3 14.65 32.04 -3.19
N ALA A 4 15.80 31.43 -3.39
CA ALA A 4 16.37 31.33 -4.71
C ALA A 4 15.40 30.55 -5.61
N LYS A 5 15.04 31.09 -6.76
CA LYS A 5 14.04 30.48 -7.69
C LYS A 5 14.33 29.01 -8.03
N TRP A 6 15.62 28.60 -8.06
CA TRP A 6 15.99 27.20 -8.29
C TRP A 6 15.54 26.28 -7.15
N GLY A 7 15.61 26.74 -5.87
CA GLY A 7 15.18 25.95 -4.74
C GLY A 7 13.68 25.66 -4.76
N GLU A 8 12.85 26.64 -5.13
CA GLU A 8 11.42 26.41 -5.32
C GLU A 8 11.12 25.44 -6.46
N SER A 9 11.86 25.57 -7.57
CA SER A 9 11.74 24.65 -8.69
C SER A 9 12.14 23.23 -8.30
N PHE A 10 13.22 23.09 -7.53
CA PHE A 10 13.68 21.80 -7.02
C PHE A 10 12.66 21.16 -6.07
N LEU A 11 12.10 21.93 -5.13
CA LEU A 11 11.04 21.45 -4.25
C LEU A 11 9.81 20.96 -5.05
N LYS A 12 9.40 21.68 -6.08
CA LYS A 12 8.25 21.35 -6.94
C LYS A 12 8.46 20.09 -7.79
N SER A 13 9.69 19.64 -7.97
CA SER A 13 9.96 18.38 -8.69
C SER A 13 9.50 17.13 -7.93
N GLY A 14 9.23 17.23 -6.62
CA GLY A 14 8.91 16.07 -5.78
C GLY A 14 10.16 15.38 -5.20
N LEU A 15 11.27 15.35 -5.93
CA LEU A 15 12.50 14.64 -5.53
C LEU A 15 12.98 14.91 -4.10
N PRO A 16 12.94 16.15 -3.56
CA PRO A 16 13.32 16.37 -2.17
C PRO A 16 12.42 15.65 -1.16
N LEU A 17 11.12 15.54 -1.43
CA LEU A 17 10.18 14.83 -0.55
C LEU A 17 10.43 13.32 -0.60
N GLU A 18 10.64 12.76 -1.78
CA GLU A 18 11.02 11.35 -1.98
C GLU A 18 12.31 11.02 -1.24
N HIS A 19 13.34 11.88 -1.39
CA HIS A 19 14.61 11.73 -0.69
C HIS A 19 14.44 11.76 0.83
N LEU A 20 13.71 12.73 1.37
CA LEU A 20 13.46 12.85 2.81
C LEU A 20 12.67 11.64 3.33
N THR A 21 11.69 11.16 2.57
CA THR A 21 10.93 9.95 2.88
C THR A 21 11.86 8.74 2.98
N ALA A 22 12.71 8.53 1.98
CA ALA A 22 13.67 7.44 1.97
C ALA A 22 14.68 7.53 3.14
N VAL A 23 15.22 8.72 3.42
CA VAL A 23 16.17 8.92 4.54
C VAL A 23 15.50 8.63 5.88
N THR A 24 14.26 9.10 6.10
CA THR A 24 13.52 8.83 7.33
C THR A 24 13.29 7.33 7.52
N LEU A 25 12.88 6.62 6.48
CA LEU A 25 12.65 5.18 6.57
C LEU A 25 13.94 4.39 6.79
N ARG A 26 15.03 4.74 6.12
CA ARG A 26 16.35 4.11 6.35
C ARG A 26 16.84 4.29 7.79
N SER A 27 16.58 5.44 8.41
CA SER A 27 16.94 5.65 9.83
C SER A 27 16.19 4.72 10.79
N LEU A 28 15.08 4.14 10.34
CA LEU A 28 14.28 3.14 11.03
C LEU A 28 14.54 1.70 10.54
N HIS A 29 15.67 1.48 9.85
CA HIS A 29 16.10 0.16 9.33
C HIS A 29 15.20 -0.43 8.23
N TRP A 30 14.46 0.42 7.50
CA TRP A 30 13.83 -0.02 6.27
C TRP A 30 14.85 -0.04 5.14
N ASP A 31 14.83 -1.08 4.33
CA ASP A 31 15.47 -1.05 3.02
C ASP A 31 14.58 -0.26 2.06
N THR A 32 15.17 0.65 1.27
CA THR A 32 14.40 1.56 0.41
C THR A 32 14.88 1.51 -1.03
N ARG A 33 13.97 1.26 -1.94
CA ARG A 33 14.18 1.26 -3.37
C ARG A 33 13.41 2.43 -3.99
N PRO A 34 14.08 3.53 -4.36
CA PRO A 34 13.44 4.65 -5.06
C PRO A 34 13.15 4.25 -6.51
N GLN A 35 12.15 4.92 -7.10
CA GLN A 35 11.79 4.77 -8.51
C GLN A 35 11.56 3.29 -8.88
N TYR A 36 10.57 2.68 -8.21
CA TYR A 36 10.22 1.30 -8.49
C TYR A 36 9.44 1.21 -9.78
N GLU A 37 10.13 0.75 -10.84
CA GLU A 37 9.52 0.55 -12.15
C GLU A 37 8.73 -0.77 -12.20
N TYR A 38 7.55 -0.73 -12.82
CA TYR A 38 6.74 -1.90 -13.12
C TYR A 38 6.08 -1.75 -14.49
N SER A 39 5.83 -2.88 -15.15
CA SER A 39 5.14 -2.87 -16.43
C SER A 39 3.70 -3.32 -16.31
N ARG A 40 2.84 -2.81 -17.17
CA ARG A 40 1.47 -3.30 -17.37
C ARG A 40 1.20 -3.42 -18.87
N ARG A 41 0.59 -4.51 -19.26
CA ARG A 41 0.08 -4.64 -20.62
C ARG A 41 -1.20 -3.81 -20.77
N ASN A 42 -1.22 -2.92 -21.75
CA ASN A 42 -2.43 -2.20 -22.13
C ASN A 42 -3.36 -3.11 -22.94
N ARG A 43 -4.56 -2.62 -23.33
CA ARG A 43 -5.54 -3.39 -24.12
C ARG A 43 -5.05 -3.77 -25.51
N GLU A 44 -4.04 -3.09 -26.02
CA GLU A 44 -3.45 -3.29 -27.34
C GLU A 44 -2.25 -4.24 -27.30
N SER A 45 -2.04 -4.90 -26.15
CA SER A 45 -0.90 -5.80 -25.89
C SER A 45 0.46 -5.08 -25.86
N GLU A 46 0.48 -3.75 -25.84
CA GLU A 46 1.68 -2.99 -25.63
C GLU A 46 2.00 -2.93 -24.13
N GLU A 47 3.26 -3.11 -23.81
CA GLU A 47 3.78 -2.99 -22.46
C GLU A 47 4.00 -1.51 -22.14
N ALA A 48 3.29 -0.99 -21.16
CA ALA A 48 3.48 0.36 -20.64
C ALA A 48 4.22 0.29 -19.30
N TRP A 49 5.27 1.10 -19.16
CA TRP A 49 6.06 1.20 -17.94
C TRP A 49 5.53 2.33 -17.06
N PHE A 50 5.49 2.06 -15.79
CA PHE A 50 5.05 2.96 -14.73
C PHE A 50 6.04 2.92 -13.59
N GLU A 51 5.97 3.90 -12.71
CA GLU A 51 6.86 4.05 -11.58
C GLU A 51 6.08 4.39 -10.32
N LEU A 52 6.48 3.79 -9.19
CA LEU A 52 6.17 4.28 -7.85
C LEU A 52 7.37 5.04 -7.32
N ASP A 53 7.15 6.13 -6.62
CA ASP A 53 8.23 6.98 -6.10
C ASP A 53 9.17 6.22 -5.17
N LEU A 54 8.63 5.30 -4.36
CA LEU A 54 9.43 4.54 -3.40
C LEU A 54 8.74 3.21 -3.01
N VAL A 55 9.53 2.16 -2.92
CA VAL A 55 9.19 0.93 -2.17
C VAL A 55 10.13 0.84 -0.97
N ALA A 56 9.58 0.58 0.20
CA ALA A 56 10.37 0.35 1.41
C ALA A 56 10.00 -0.99 2.03
N THR A 57 11.00 -1.81 2.35
CA THR A 57 10.82 -3.15 2.93
C THR A 57 11.45 -3.23 4.31
N TYR A 58 10.74 -3.90 5.21
CA TYR A 58 11.20 -4.16 6.57
C TYR A 58 11.18 -5.67 6.81
N PRO A 59 12.34 -6.32 6.83
CA PRO A 59 12.43 -7.77 7.04
C PRO A 59 12.20 -8.12 8.50
N ASP A 60 11.61 -9.29 8.74
CA ASP A 60 11.66 -9.97 10.01
C ASP A 60 12.34 -11.34 9.83
N ASP A 61 13.64 -11.35 9.99
CA ASP A 61 14.46 -12.54 9.77
C ASP A 61 14.07 -13.71 10.68
N ASN A 62 13.50 -13.44 11.85
CA ASN A 62 13.11 -14.47 12.80
C ASN A 62 11.87 -15.27 12.35
N ARG A 63 11.01 -14.65 11.54
CA ARG A 63 9.74 -15.24 11.09
C ARG A 63 9.71 -15.53 9.60
N SER A 64 10.78 -15.22 8.88
CA SER A 64 10.77 -15.23 7.40
C SER A 64 9.58 -14.45 6.83
N THR A 65 9.33 -13.26 7.36
CA THR A 65 8.24 -12.38 6.94
C THR A 65 8.79 -11.04 6.52
N GLU A 66 8.09 -10.36 5.64
CA GLU A 66 8.45 -9.05 5.14
C GLU A 66 7.25 -8.11 5.17
N LEU A 67 7.51 -6.87 5.51
CA LEU A 67 6.54 -5.79 5.43
C LEU A 67 6.99 -4.78 4.39
N SER A 68 6.14 -4.48 3.41
CA SER A 68 6.43 -3.55 2.34
C SER A 68 5.51 -2.33 2.39
N LEU A 69 6.08 -1.15 2.24
CA LEU A 69 5.34 0.09 1.99
C LEU A 69 5.47 0.44 0.51
N LEU A 70 4.35 0.58 -0.18
CA LEU A 70 4.30 1.16 -1.52
C LEU A 70 3.99 2.63 -1.38
N ILE A 71 4.90 3.50 -1.77
CA ILE A 71 4.84 4.91 -1.40
C ILE A 71 4.77 5.79 -2.64
N GLU A 72 3.81 6.68 -2.62
CA GLU A 72 3.66 7.80 -3.55
C GLU A 72 3.87 9.11 -2.79
N CYS A 73 4.77 9.95 -3.24
CA CYS A 73 5.14 11.23 -2.63
C CYS A 73 4.45 12.39 -3.35
N LYS A 74 3.67 13.19 -2.65
CA LYS A 74 3.00 14.37 -3.21
C LYS A 74 3.45 15.64 -2.52
N TYR A 75 4.43 16.31 -3.17
CA TYR A 75 4.86 17.63 -2.72
C TYR A 75 3.82 18.68 -3.07
N HIS A 76 3.48 19.50 -2.11
CA HIS A 76 2.70 20.73 -2.29
C HIS A 76 3.44 21.91 -1.68
N ASP A 77 3.29 23.07 -2.30
CA ASP A 77 3.71 24.30 -1.65
C ASP A 77 2.87 24.54 -0.37
N LEU A 78 3.39 25.31 0.56
CA LEU A 78 2.75 25.58 1.86
C LEU A 78 1.38 26.28 1.75
N SER A 79 0.94 26.58 0.55
CA SER A 79 -0.37 27.20 0.27
C SER A 79 -1.49 26.17 0.08
N ARG A 80 -1.25 24.89 0.28
CA ARG A 80 -2.22 23.81 0.07
C ARG A 80 -2.63 23.15 1.36
N TYR A 81 -3.92 22.79 1.43
CA TYR A 81 -4.54 21.96 2.46
C TYR A 81 -5.14 20.72 1.82
N TRP A 82 -5.01 19.60 2.46
CA TRP A 82 -5.71 18.38 2.13
C TRP A 82 -6.88 18.19 3.09
N PHE A 83 -8.10 18.18 2.57
CA PHE A 83 -9.30 17.96 3.35
C PHE A 83 -9.85 16.58 3.09
N PHE A 84 -10.28 15.92 4.16
CA PHE A 84 -10.87 14.59 4.13
C PHE A 84 -12.22 14.59 4.83
N LEU A 85 -13.16 13.81 4.29
CA LEU A 85 -14.41 13.51 4.97
C LEU A 85 -14.20 12.38 5.98
N PRO A 86 -14.77 12.48 7.20
CA PRO A 86 -14.72 11.41 8.17
C PRO A 86 -15.45 10.17 7.64
N ARG A 87 -14.90 8.99 7.92
CA ARG A 87 -15.59 7.72 7.73
C ARG A 87 -15.99 7.17 9.09
N ASP A 88 -17.24 6.74 9.21
CA ASP A 88 -17.73 6.13 10.43
C ASP A 88 -17.08 4.75 10.65
N PRO A 89 -16.43 4.52 11.79
CA PRO A 89 -15.87 3.21 12.13
C PRO A 89 -16.90 2.14 12.45
N SER A 90 -18.22 2.48 12.52
CA SER A 90 -19.29 1.55 12.92
C SER A 90 -19.55 0.41 11.95
N GLY A 91 -18.98 0.44 10.73
CA GLY A 91 -18.88 -0.75 9.88
C GLY A 91 -17.93 -1.76 10.53
N ARG A 92 -18.25 -3.05 10.44
CA ARG A 92 -17.38 -4.17 10.86
C ARG A 92 -16.12 -4.26 9.96
N TRP A 93 -15.30 -3.23 9.99
CA TRP A 93 -14.05 -3.21 9.26
C TRP A 93 -12.95 -3.67 10.21
N CYS A 94 -12.47 -4.88 9.99
CA CYS A 94 -11.29 -5.35 10.67
C CYS A 94 -10.08 -4.60 10.12
N PHE A 95 -9.05 -4.42 10.93
CA PHE A 95 -7.76 -3.88 10.48
C PHE A 95 -7.15 -4.78 9.39
N ASP A 96 -7.51 -6.05 9.37
CA ASP A 96 -7.17 -7.05 8.35
C ASP A 96 -7.35 -6.55 6.90
N ASP A 97 -8.23 -5.57 6.69
CA ASP A 97 -8.48 -4.97 5.37
C ASP A 97 -7.45 -3.90 4.96
N ARG A 98 -6.53 -3.50 5.85
CA ARG A 98 -5.58 -2.40 5.62
C ARG A 98 -4.16 -2.85 5.36
N VAL A 99 -3.84 -4.06 5.76
CA VAL A 99 -2.58 -4.75 5.51
C VAL A 99 -2.86 -5.90 4.55
N TYR A 100 -2.29 -5.81 3.36
CA TYR A 100 -2.55 -6.79 2.31
C TYR A 100 -1.52 -7.91 2.35
N ASN A 101 -1.98 -9.13 2.57
CA ASN A 101 -1.12 -10.30 2.55
C ASN A 101 -0.89 -10.77 1.12
N CYS A 102 0.37 -10.87 0.71
CA CYS A 102 0.78 -11.32 -0.62
C CYS A 102 1.44 -12.71 -0.58
N GLY A 103 1.47 -13.38 0.57
CA GLY A 103 2.03 -14.71 0.71
C GLY A 103 1.05 -15.78 0.21
N PRO A 104 1.46 -16.68 -0.70
CA PRO A 104 0.58 -17.75 -1.17
C PRO A 104 0.43 -18.91 -0.17
N TYR A 105 1.31 -18.99 0.82
CA TYR A 105 1.41 -20.14 1.74
C TYR A 105 1.14 -19.77 3.19
N SER A 106 1.36 -18.54 3.54
CA SER A 106 1.19 -18.05 4.90
C SER A 106 0.53 -16.67 4.90
N THR A 107 -0.25 -16.40 5.91
CA THR A 107 -0.86 -15.11 6.15
C THR A 107 -0.43 -14.57 7.51
N LEU A 108 -0.46 -13.27 7.66
CA LEU A 108 -0.22 -12.60 8.93
C LEU A 108 -1.57 -12.36 9.59
N LYS A 109 -1.72 -12.83 10.83
CA LYS A 109 -2.89 -12.58 11.64
C LYS A 109 -2.63 -11.44 12.60
N GLU A 110 -3.59 -10.56 12.68
CA GLU A 110 -3.51 -9.40 13.55
C GLU A 110 -3.55 -9.71 15.05
N PRO A 111 -2.81 -8.91 15.85
CA PRO A 111 -2.73 -9.10 17.30
C PRO A 111 -3.97 -8.63 18.09
N GLY A 112 -5.07 -8.24 17.40
CA GLY A 112 -6.28 -7.71 18.05
C GLY A 112 -6.49 -6.19 17.90
N ALA A 113 -7.67 -5.71 18.29
CA ALA A 113 -8.20 -4.40 17.89
C ALA A 113 -7.53 -3.15 18.53
N ASP A 114 -6.67 -3.29 19.52
CA ASP A 114 -6.22 -2.16 20.34
C ASP A 114 -4.83 -1.62 20.00
N THR A 115 -4.47 -1.63 18.73
CA THR A 115 -3.17 -1.06 18.30
C THR A 115 -3.29 0.40 17.88
N ALA A 116 -2.18 1.16 17.96
CA ALA A 116 -2.14 2.55 17.54
C ALA A 116 -2.58 2.75 16.07
N LEU A 117 -2.42 1.72 15.23
CA LEU A 117 -2.86 1.75 13.83
C LEU A 117 -4.39 1.60 13.70
N SER A 118 -5.02 0.79 14.54
CA SER A 118 -6.49 0.60 14.52
C SER A 118 -7.23 1.85 15.01
N LEU A 119 -6.60 2.65 15.88
CA LEU A 119 -7.16 3.87 16.43
C LEU A 119 -6.96 5.11 15.55
N ALA A 120 -6.24 4.97 14.44
CA ALA A 120 -6.02 6.10 13.54
C ALA A 120 -7.32 6.59 12.88
N PRO A 121 -7.42 7.90 12.60
CA PRO A 121 -8.58 8.46 11.92
C PRO A 121 -8.83 7.77 10.58
N MET A 122 -10.10 7.50 10.28
CA MET A 122 -10.53 6.96 8.99
C MET A 122 -11.26 8.02 8.18
N SER A 123 -10.95 8.05 6.88
CA SER A 123 -11.48 9.02 5.93
C SER A 123 -11.96 8.33 4.66
N SER A 124 -12.92 8.94 3.95
CA SER A 124 -13.50 8.37 2.72
C SER A 124 -13.26 9.28 1.53
N ALA A 125 -13.43 10.48 1.46
CA ALA A 125 -13.18 11.35 0.31
C ALA A 125 -12.10 12.38 0.65
N GLY A 126 -11.27 12.73 -0.31
CA GLY A 126 -10.21 13.70 -0.12
C GLY A 126 -10.13 14.70 -1.26
N ILE A 127 -9.78 15.94 -0.94
CA ILE A 127 -9.62 17.03 -1.88
C ILE A 127 -8.46 17.93 -1.46
N VAL A 128 -7.77 18.50 -2.44
CA VAL A 128 -6.74 19.51 -2.20
C VAL A 128 -7.28 20.90 -2.55
N VAL A 129 -7.13 21.82 -1.61
CA VAL A 129 -7.61 23.20 -1.75
C VAL A 129 -6.47 24.17 -1.47
N SER A 130 -6.33 25.21 -2.29
CA SER A 130 -5.39 26.31 -1.98
C SER A 130 -5.90 27.16 -0.81
N LYS A 131 -5.00 27.74 -0.03
CA LYS A 131 -5.33 28.59 1.12
C LYS A 131 -6.17 29.81 0.77
N ASP A 132 -5.99 30.33 -0.44
CA ASP A 132 -6.77 31.44 -0.98
C ASP A 132 -8.12 31.01 -1.57
N GLY A 133 -8.44 29.71 -1.57
CA GLY A 133 -9.67 29.15 -2.12
C GLY A 133 -9.80 29.19 -3.63
N THR A 134 -8.79 29.67 -4.36
CA THR A 134 -8.87 29.88 -5.81
C THR A 134 -8.66 28.63 -6.63
N LYS A 135 -8.03 27.60 -6.04
CA LYS A 135 -7.68 26.37 -6.76
C LYS A 135 -8.07 25.14 -5.94
N GLN A 136 -8.62 24.21 -6.66
CA GLN A 136 -8.91 22.86 -6.22
C GLN A 136 -8.21 21.90 -7.18
N ASP A 137 -7.61 20.83 -6.68
CA ASP A 137 -7.01 19.82 -7.54
C ASP A 137 -7.30 18.40 -7.01
N ASN A 138 -7.05 17.43 -7.88
CA ASN A 138 -7.32 16.01 -7.65
C ASN A 138 -6.05 15.25 -7.27
N ALA A 139 -5.06 15.89 -6.64
CA ALA A 139 -3.77 15.26 -6.31
C ALA A 139 -3.94 14.01 -5.43
N VAL A 140 -4.92 14.01 -4.51
CA VAL A 140 -5.26 12.80 -3.73
C VAL A 140 -5.65 11.67 -4.66
N HIS A 141 -6.56 11.94 -5.61
CA HIS A 141 -7.05 10.92 -6.53
C HIS A 141 -5.96 10.42 -7.47
N ALA A 142 -5.11 11.31 -7.98
CA ALA A 142 -3.98 10.94 -8.83
C ALA A 142 -2.97 10.05 -8.08
N ALA A 143 -2.67 10.36 -6.81
CA ALA A 143 -1.80 9.53 -5.98
C ALA A 143 -2.40 8.14 -5.72
N VAL A 144 -3.71 8.09 -5.46
CA VAL A 144 -4.45 6.84 -5.28
C VAL A 144 -4.38 5.99 -6.55
N GLU A 145 -4.63 6.58 -7.73
CA GLU A 145 -4.53 5.86 -9.00
C GLU A 145 -3.14 5.27 -9.24
N GLN A 146 -2.07 6.00 -8.93
CA GLN A 146 -0.70 5.51 -9.07
C GLN A 146 -0.45 4.31 -8.14
N LEU A 147 -0.85 4.41 -6.86
CA LEU A 147 -0.73 3.30 -5.92
C LEU A 147 -1.56 2.07 -6.33
N VAL A 148 -2.80 2.25 -6.77
CA VAL A 148 -3.65 1.15 -7.26
C VAL A 148 -3.04 0.49 -8.50
N ASN A 149 -2.46 1.28 -9.38
CA ASN A 149 -1.78 0.78 -10.56
C ASN A 149 -0.51 -0.02 -10.23
N GLY A 150 0.26 0.39 -9.23
CA GLY A 150 1.48 -0.29 -8.79
C GLY A 150 1.24 -1.49 -7.87
N PHE A 151 0.13 -1.49 -7.14
CA PHE A 151 -0.16 -2.50 -6.12
C PHE A 151 -0.24 -3.91 -6.69
N VAL A 152 -1.02 -4.12 -7.75
CA VAL A 152 -1.22 -5.46 -8.33
C VAL A 152 0.08 -6.03 -8.92
N PRO A 153 0.82 -5.31 -9.78
CA PRO A 153 2.10 -5.82 -10.29
C PRO A 153 3.09 -6.14 -9.15
N TYR A 154 3.19 -5.28 -8.15
CA TYR A 154 4.06 -5.52 -6.99
C TYR A 154 3.63 -6.78 -6.22
N SER A 155 2.34 -6.89 -5.87
CA SER A 155 1.82 -8.02 -5.10
C SER A 155 1.99 -9.34 -5.84
N LEU A 156 1.80 -9.35 -7.17
CA LEU A 156 2.04 -10.52 -8.00
C LEU A 156 3.53 -10.87 -8.05
N SER A 157 4.43 -9.88 -8.21
CA SER A 157 5.87 -10.16 -8.20
C SER A 157 6.30 -10.78 -6.88
N GLN A 158 5.84 -10.24 -5.75
CA GLN A 158 6.13 -10.79 -4.42
C GLN A 158 5.60 -12.22 -4.28
N MET A 159 4.38 -12.49 -4.73
CA MET A 159 3.79 -13.82 -4.69
C MET A 159 4.57 -14.84 -5.52
N PHE A 160 5.09 -14.44 -6.69
CA PHE A 160 5.74 -15.36 -7.63
C PHE A 160 7.27 -15.38 -7.52
N GLU A 161 7.91 -14.33 -7.07
CA GLU A 161 9.36 -14.25 -6.91
C GLU A 161 9.86 -15.27 -5.87
N TYR A 162 9.18 -15.38 -4.74
CA TYR A 162 9.46 -16.40 -3.73
C TYR A 162 9.20 -17.83 -4.21
N ASN A 163 8.39 -18.03 -5.25
CA ASN A 163 8.06 -19.34 -5.78
C ASN A 163 9.09 -19.87 -6.79
N LEU A 164 9.89 -19.01 -7.40
CA LEU A 164 11.01 -19.44 -8.25
C LEU A 164 12.09 -20.13 -7.40
N ASP A 165 12.35 -19.64 -6.21
CA ASP A 165 13.24 -20.29 -5.25
C ASP A 165 12.69 -21.66 -4.82
N PHE A 166 11.39 -21.76 -4.65
CA PHE A 166 10.72 -23.01 -4.31
C PHE A 166 10.85 -24.10 -5.39
N ARG A 167 10.83 -23.73 -6.67
CA ARG A 167 11.06 -24.66 -7.78
C ARG A 167 12.48 -25.26 -7.77
N ASN A 168 13.45 -24.51 -7.26
CA ASN A 168 14.86 -24.91 -7.24
C ASN A 168 15.25 -25.73 -6.00
N VAL A 169 14.41 -25.73 -4.96
CA VAL A 169 14.69 -26.31 -3.62
C VAL A 169 14.05 -27.68 -3.42
N LEU A 170 13.30 -28.21 -4.40
CA LEU A 170 12.53 -29.45 -4.23
C LEU A 170 13.40 -30.73 -4.17
N THR A 171 14.31 -30.82 -3.21
CA THR A 171 14.73 -32.13 -2.69
C THR A 171 13.87 -32.46 -1.45
N PRO A 172 13.54 -33.74 -1.20
CA PRO A 172 12.75 -34.14 -0.01
C PRO A 172 13.36 -33.72 1.33
N GLU A 173 14.65 -33.40 1.37
CA GLU A 173 15.39 -32.97 2.53
C GLU A 173 15.32 -31.46 2.76
N ASP A 174 15.06 -30.69 1.71
CA ASP A 174 14.92 -29.25 1.74
C ASP A 174 13.48 -28.82 2.08
N GLU A 175 12.47 -29.66 1.81
CA GLU A 175 11.05 -29.42 2.15
C GLU A 175 10.82 -29.08 3.64
N LEU A 176 11.68 -29.52 4.53
CA LEU A 176 11.56 -29.29 5.98
C LEU A 176 12.19 -27.96 6.44
N ARG A 177 12.90 -27.26 5.57
CA ARG A 177 13.62 -26.02 5.93
C ARG A 177 13.03 -24.75 5.35
N TYR A 178 12.14 -24.87 4.36
CA TYR A 178 11.57 -23.72 3.70
C TYR A 178 10.24 -23.34 4.34
N VAL A 179 10.27 -22.32 5.18
CA VAL A 179 9.06 -21.64 5.65
C VAL A 179 8.71 -20.59 4.59
N PRO A 180 7.56 -20.69 3.94
CA PRO A 180 7.16 -19.72 2.95
C PRO A 180 7.07 -18.33 3.59
N ASN A 181 7.67 -17.33 2.98
CA ASN A 181 7.61 -15.96 3.45
C ASN A 181 6.20 -15.41 3.35
N ALA A 182 5.73 -14.79 4.42
CA ALA A 182 4.54 -13.95 4.36
C ALA A 182 4.98 -12.51 4.08
N THR A 183 4.45 -11.91 3.01
CA THR A 183 4.67 -10.51 2.70
C THR A 183 3.42 -9.72 2.99
N ALA A 184 3.53 -8.70 3.85
CA ALA A 184 2.48 -7.73 4.11
C ALA A 184 2.75 -6.45 3.32
N VAL A 185 1.74 -5.89 2.68
CA VAL A 185 1.86 -4.67 1.88
C VAL A 185 0.94 -3.59 2.41
N ILE A 186 1.45 -2.38 2.59
CA ILE A 186 0.70 -1.19 2.98
C ILE A 186 0.93 -0.09 1.95
N PRO A 187 -0.08 0.29 1.17
CA PRO A 187 -0.01 1.46 0.29
C PRO A 187 -0.02 2.76 1.12
N MET A 188 0.84 3.72 0.76
CA MET A 188 1.02 4.95 1.52
C MET A 188 1.20 6.15 0.60
N ILE A 189 0.54 7.25 0.91
CA ILE A 189 0.82 8.57 0.34
C ILE A 189 1.55 9.38 1.37
N VAL A 190 2.72 9.93 1.02
CA VAL A 190 3.47 10.88 1.86
C VAL A 190 3.35 12.28 1.28
N THR A 191 2.98 13.26 2.10
CA THR A 191 2.89 14.65 1.67
C THR A 191 3.43 15.61 2.72
N ASN A 192 3.86 16.80 2.28
CA ASN A 192 4.24 17.89 3.16
C ASN A 192 3.10 18.87 3.47
N ALA A 193 1.93 18.67 2.86
CA ALA A 193 0.75 19.50 3.10
C ALA A 193 0.11 19.20 4.46
N SER A 194 -0.53 20.21 5.08
CA SER A 194 -1.37 19.97 6.26
C SER A 194 -2.59 19.16 5.90
N LEU A 195 -2.89 18.14 6.70
CA LEU A 195 -4.04 17.26 6.54
C LEU A 195 -5.14 17.68 7.50
N TYR A 196 -6.34 17.87 7.00
CA TYR A 196 -7.53 18.24 7.76
C TYR A 196 -8.63 17.21 7.55
N ARG A 197 -9.27 16.81 8.62
CA ARG A 197 -10.43 15.91 8.60
C ARG A 197 -11.64 16.66 9.12
N LEU A 198 -12.70 16.75 8.31
CA LEU A 198 -13.92 17.45 8.70
C LEU A 198 -14.46 16.88 10.02
N LYS A 199 -14.87 17.79 10.93
CA LYS A 199 -15.45 17.38 12.20
C LYS A 199 -16.83 16.73 12.00
N PRO A 200 -17.15 15.65 12.72
CA PRO A 200 -18.44 14.95 12.57
C PRO A 200 -19.66 15.81 12.91
N ASP A 201 -19.49 16.84 13.72
CA ASP A 201 -20.53 17.75 14.16
C ASP A 201 -20.80 18.91 13.18
N VAL A 202 -20.04 19.03 12.12
CA VAL A 202 -20.31 19.98 11.02
C VAL A 202 -21.44 19.42 10.15
N THR A 203 -22.66 19.85 10.43
CA THR A 203 -23.88 19.32 9.82
C THR A 203 -24.54 20.26 8.80
N ASP A 204 -24.03 21.48 8.63
CA ASP A 204 -24.55 22.44 7.66
C ASP A 204 -23.45 23.16 6.88
N LEU A 205 -23.82 23.64 5.68
CA LEU A 205 -22.90 24.33 4.79
C LEU A 205 -22.61 25.78 5.23
N ASP A 206 -23.44 26.35 6.06
CA ASP A 206 -23.25 27.73 6.52
C ASP A 206 -22.13 27.79 7.57
N ALA A 207 -21.98 26.76 8.39
CA ALA A 207 -20.81 26.61 9.25
C ALA A 207 -19.51 26.66 8.45
N ILE A 208 -19.46 25.97 7.30
CA ILE A 208 -18.28 25.97 6.41
C ILE A 208 -18.06 27.34 5.78
N ARG A 209 -19.15 28.01 5.33
CA ARG A 209 -19.05 29.36 4.73
C ARG A 209 -18.58 30.42 5.70
N GLN A 210 -18.93 30.29 6.98
CA GLN A 210 -18.58 31.24 8.03
C GLN A 210 -17.21 30.96 8.66
N ALA A 211 -16.62 29.80 8.41
CA ALA A 211 -15.33 29.42 8.93
C ALA A 211 -14.23 30.39 8.47
N LYS A 212 -13.43 30.88 9.42
CA LYS A 212 -12.31 31.78 9.16
C LYS A 212 -11.00 31.05 8.97
N ALA A 213 -10.93 29.83 9.51
CA ALA A 213 -9.78 28.96 9.41
C ALA A 213 -10.23 27.48 9.25
N PRO A 214 -9.41 26.62 8.66
CA PRO A 214 -9.71 25.19 8.58
C PRO A 214 -10.07 24.55 9.92
N SER A 215 -9.39 24.97 11.01
CA SER A 215 -9.62 24.47 12.37
C SER A 215 -11.01 24.75 12.94
N ASP A 216 -11.78 25.67 12.35
CA ASP A 216 -13.14 25.95 12.79
C ASP A 216 -14.09 24.78 12.46
N VAL A 217 -13.82 24.08 11.35
CA VAL A 217 -14.69 23.03 10.80
C VAL A 217 -14.00 21.67 10.63
N ALA A 218 -12.69 21.61 10.79
CA ALA A 218 -11.91 20.38 10.61
C ALA A 218 -10.81 20.26 11.66
N ASP A 219 -10.47 19.04 12.03
CA ASP A 219 -9.32 18.75 12.89
C ASP A 219 -8.08 18.56 12.03
N GLU A 220 -6.96 19.17 12.41
CA GLU A 220 -5.67 18.86 11.80
C GLU A 220 -5.21 17.50 12.29
N VAL A 221 -4.86 16.62 11.35
CA VAL A 221 -4.40 15.26 11.63
C VAL A 221 -3.01 15.04 11.05
N GLU A 222 -2.19 14.28 11.75
CA GLU A 222 -0.85 13.95 11.28
C GLU A 222 -0.88 12.88 10.17
N TRP A 223 -1.88 12.03 10.21
CA TRP A 223 -2.13 10.99 9.22
C TRP A 223 -3.56 10.46 9.33
N THR A 224 -4.01 9.75 8.28
CA THR A 224 -5.34 9.11 8.24
C THR A 224 -5.31 7.88 7.35
N TRP A 225 -6.14 6.88 7.66
CA TRP A 225 -6.49 5.85 6.70
C TRP A 225 -7.52 6.39 5.74
N TYR A 226 -7.19 6.39 4.46
CA TYR A 226 -8.07 6.81 3.38
C TYR A 226 -8.67 5.59 2.69
N TYR A 227 -10.00 5.49 2.72
CA TYR A 227 -10.74 4.45 2.00
C TYR A 227 -11.20 4.96 0.64
N HIS A 228 -11.05 4.14 -0.37
CA HIS A 228 -11.64 4.38 -1.67
C HIS A 228 -12.09 3.06 -2.31
N ASP A 229 -13.09 3.16 -3.19
CA ASP A 229 -13.49 2.03 -4.03
C ASP A 229 -12.62 2.01 -5.29
N VAL A 230 -12.09 0.85 -5.64
CA VAL A 230 -11.32 0.70 -6.87
C VAL A 230 -12.24 0.93 -8.08
N PRO A 231 -11.97 1.90 -8.95
CA PRO A 231 -12.81 2.18 -10.10
C PRO A 231 -12.95 0.95 -11.01
N VAL A 232 -14.14 0.72 -11.56
CA VAL A 232 -14.45 -0.46 -12.42
C VAL A 232 -13.44 -0.63 -13.56
N LYS A 233 -12.92 0.47 -14.10
CA LYS A 233 -11.88 0.44 -15.15
C LYS A 233 -10.60 -0.19 -14.63
N LEU A 234 -10.13 0.24 -13.45
CA LEU A 234 -8.92 -0.28 -12.81
C LEU A 234 -9.11 -1.74 -12.37
N PHE A 235 -10.26 -2.06 -11.76
CA PHE A 235 -10.62 -3.43 -11.45
C PHE A 235 -10.49 -4.37 -12.65
N ARG A 236 -11.04 -4.00 -13.80
CA ARG A 236 -10.93 -4.80 -15.04
C ARG A 236 -9.51 -4.93 -15.56
N GLN A 237 -8.71 -3.87 -15.42
CA GLN A 237 -7.28 -3.91 -15.79
C GLN A 237 -6.50 -4.82 -14.85
N ASN A 238 -6.75 -4.73 -13.54
CA ASN A 238 -6.14 -5.59 -12.52
C ASN A 238 -6.48 -7.06 -12.78
N LEU A 239 -7.76 -7.37 -12.99
CA LEU A 239 -8.20 -8.73 -13.29
C LEU A 239 -7.56 -9.28 -14.59
N SER A 240 -7.36 -8.43 -15.60
CA SER A 240 -6.66 -8.84 -16.83
C SER A 240 -5.18 -9.16 -16.56
N ALA A 241 -4.50 -8.36 -15.73
CA ALA A 241 -3.10 -8.60 -15.35
C ALA A 241 -2.97 -9.89 -14.53
N ILE A 242 -3.86 -10.11 -13.56
CA ILE A 242 -3.93 -11.32 -12.73
C ILE A 242 -4.12 -12.57 -13.60
N ASN A 243 -5.07 -12.55 -14.52
CA ASN A 243 -5.32 -13.67 -15.42
C ASN A 243 -4.14 -13.97 -16.35
N ALA A 244 -3.40 -12.95 -16.79
CA ALA A 244 -2.18 -13.15 -17.58
C ALA A 244 -1.10 -13.86 -16.76
N HIS A 245 -0.84 -13.41 -15.52
CA HIS A 245 0.10 -14.05 -14.62
C HIS A 245 -0.33 -15.48 -14.23
N ALA A 246 -1.60 -15.71 -13.92
CA ALA A 246 -2.11 -17.04 -13.61
C ALA A 246 -1.90 -18.02 -14.77
N LYS A 247 -1.98 -17.54 -16.01
CA LYS A 247 -1.72 -18.36 -17.21
C LYS A 247 -0.23 -18.66 -17.40
N GLU A 248 0.64 -17.69 -17.13
CA GLU A 248 2.10 -17.85 -17.20
C GLU A 248 2.60 -18.80 -16.10
N GLU A 249 1.99 -18.76 -14.91
CA GLU A 249 2.32 -19.54 -13.73
C GLU A 249 1.34 -20.71 -13.47
N ALA A 250 0.74 -21.25 -14.54
CA ALA A 250 -0.31 -22.27 -14.43
C ALA A 250 0.11 -23.53 -13.65
N GLU A 251 1.39 -23.91 -13.69
CA GLU A 251 1.92 -25.04 -12.92
C GLU A 251 1.87 -24.74 -11.42
N LEU A 252 2.24 -23.53 -11.01
CA LEU A 252 2.19 -23.09 -9.63
C LEU A 252 0.75 -23.02 -9.11
N VAL A 253 -0.15 -22.40 -9.88
CA VAL A 253 -1.59 -22.30 -9.55
C VAL A 253 -2.21 -23.69 -9.40
N TYR A 254 -1.77 -24.67 -10.20
CA TYR A 254 -2.22 -26.06 -10.10
C TYR A 254 -1.81 -26.71 -8.77
N HIS A 255 -0.61 -26.41 -8.27
CA HIS A 255 -0.12 -26.96 -7.01
C HIS A 255 -0.69 -26.26 -5.77
N PHE A 256 -1.08 -24.99 -5.90
CA PHE A 256 -1.58 -24.14 -4.81
C PHE A 256 -2.90 -23.46 -5.21
N PRO A 257 -4.02 -24.18 -5.17
CA PRO A 257 -5.31 -23.64 -5.64
C PRO A 257 -5.78 -22.38 -4.88
N ASN A 258 -5.38 -22.18 -3.63
CA ASN A 258 -5.66 -20.96 -2.87
C ASN A 258 -4.96 -19.71 -3.42
N VAL A 259 -3.90 -19.86 -4.22
CA VAL A 259 -3.25 -18.75 -4.91
C VAL A 259 -4.23 -17.98 -5.77
N THR A 260 -5.14 -18.66 -6.45
CA THR A 260 -6.16 -18.02 -7.28
C THR A 260 -7.10 -17.13 -6.46
N GLU A 261 -7.54 -17.57 -5.29
CA GLU A 261 -8.40 -16.78 -4.40
C GLU A 261 -7.68 -15.50 -3.95
N VAL A 262 -6.42 -15.62 -3.52
CA VAL A 262 -5.61 -14.45 -3.12
C VAL A 262 -5.37 -13.51 -4.29
N MET A 263 -5.11 -14.05 -5.49
CA MET A 263 -4.93 -13.23 -6.69
C MET A 263 -6.21 -12.48 -7.08
N ASP A 264 -7.37 -13.12 -6.99
CA ASP A 264 -8.66 -12.49 -7.33
C ASP A 264 -8.97 -11.32 -6.39
N GLU A 265 -8.61 -11.44 -5.11
CA GLU A 265 -8.74 -10.34 -4.15
C GLU A 265 -7.92 -9.10 -4.54
N PHE A 266 -6.77 -9.27 -5.20
CA PHE A 266 -5.96 -8.12 -5.63
C PHE A 266 -6.66 -7.23 -6.66
N ALA A 267 -7.62 -7.75 -7.42
CA ALA A 267 -8.35 -6.95 -8.40
C ALA A 267 -9.16 -5.82 -7.73
N GLU A 268 -9.62 -6.04 -6.51
CA GLU A 268 -10.40 -5.11 -5.71
C GLU A 268 -9.55 -4.28 -4.73
N ARG A 269 -8.23 -4.46 -4.74
CA ARG A 269 -7.29 -3.84 -3.79
C ARG A 269 -6.36 -2.84 -4.50
N PRO A 270 -5.75 -1.91 -3.76
CA PRO A 270 -6.01 -1.61 -2.36
C PRO A 270 -7.22 -0.68 -2.19
N ASN A 271 -8.03 -0.92 -1.16
CA ASN A 271 -9.14 -0.02 -0.78
C ASN A 271 -8.72 0.96 0.32
N TRP A 272 -7.72 0.60 1.11
CA TRP A 272 -7.18 1.43 2.17
C TRP A 272 -5.78 1.89 1.84
N ILE A 273 -5.53 3.18 2.05
CA ILE A 273 -4.24 3.83 1.82
C ILE A 273 -3.92 4.68 3.04
N ALA A 274 -2.72 4.56 3.58
CA ALA A 274 -2.24 5.46 4.62
C ALA A 274 -1.87 6.81 3.98
N VAL A 275 -2.46 7.91 4.42
CA VAL A 275 -2.06 9.26 4.01
C VAL A 275 -1.34 9.92 5.19
N VAL A 276 -0.07 10.24 5.01
CA VAL A 276 0.85 10.63 6.09
C VAL A 276 1.50 11.96 5.77
N ASN A 277 1.46 12.90 6.73
CA ASN A 277 2.31 14.07 6.66
C ASN A 277 3.76 13.66 6.92
N ILE A 278 4.71 14.17 6.12
CA ILE A 278 6.15 13.82 6.24
C ILE A 278 6.69 14.02 7.66
N LYS A 279 6.19 15.01 8.41
CA LYS A 279 6.60 15.26 9.80
C LYS A 279 6.20 14.16 10.77
N ALA A 280 5.19 13.38 10.42
CA ALA A 280 4.70 12.24 11.21
C ALA A 280 5.21 10.89 10.71
N LEU A 281 5.95 10.85 9.61
CA LEU A 281 6.34 9.60 8.95
C LEU A 281 7.12 8.67 9.89
N GLU A 282 8.07 9.20 10.66
CA GLU A 282 8.85 8.41 11.63
C GLU A 282 7.93 7.74 12.67
N LYS A 283 7.00 8.51 13.26
CA LYS A 283 6.03 8.01 14.23
C LYS A 283 5.13 6.92 13.64
N VAL A 284 4.62 7.15 12.44
CA VAL A 284 3.72 6.22 11.74
C VAL A 284 4.46 4.94 11.34
N ALA A 285 5.64 5.05 10.73
CA ALA A 285 6.45 3.90 10.35
C ALA A 285 6.86 3.06 11.57
N THR A 286 7.22 3.68 12.69
CA THR A 286 7.51 2.98 13.95
C THR A 286 6.27 2.26 14.49
N ALA A 287 5.08 2.87 14.40
CA ALA A 287 3.83 2.23 14.83
C ALA A 287 3.51 1.02 13.94
N ILE A 288 3.73 1.13 12.64
CA ILE A 288 3.56 0.04 11.67
C ILE A 288 4.52 -1.12 11.99
N GLN A 289 5.82 -0.85 12.23
CA GLN A 289 6.79 -1.87 12.62
C GLN A 289 6.38 -2.61 13.90
N LYS A 290 5.98 -1.87 14.94
CA LYS A 290 5.53 -2.46 16.21
C LYS A 290 4.29 -3.35 16.01
N HIS A 291 3.36 -2.93 15.18
CA HIS A 291 2.17 -3.71 14.86
C HIS A 291 2.56 -4.98 14.10
N PHE A 292 3.39 -4.87 13.07
CA PHE A 292 3.90 -6.00 12.30
C PHE A 292 4.65 -7.00 13.18
N ALA A 293 5.49 -6.52 14.10
CA ALA A 293 6.21 -7.38 15.04
C ALA A 293 5.27 -8.17 15.99
N ALA A 294 4.05 -7.68 16.23
CA ALA A 294 3.05 -8.33 17.06
C ALA A 294 2.12 -9.28 16.28
N MET A 295 2.17 -9.28 14.94
CA MET A 295 1.36 -10.19 14.12
C MET A 295 1.86 -11.64 14.22
N GLU A 296 0.94 -12.59 14.14
CA GLU A 296 1.25 -14.02 14.08
C GLU A 296 1.29 -14.50 12.63
N THR A 297 2.31 -15.29 12.28
CA THR A 297 2.34 -15.98 10.98
C THR A 297 1.53 -17.27 11.06
N ILE A 298 0.56 -17.42 10.17
CA ILE A 298 -0.27 -18.63 10.06
C ILE A 298 0.01 -19.29 8.71
N GLU A 299 0.35 -20.56 8.73
CA GLU A 299 0.45 -21.36 7.52
C GLU A 299 -0.97 -21.65 6.98
N VAL A 300 -1.27 -21.18 5.76
CA VAL A 300 -2.59 -21.28 5.14
C VAL A 300 -2.69 -22.44 4.15
N ALA A 301 -1.56 -22.81 3.54
CA ALA A 301 -1.54 -23.82 2.49
C ALA A 301 -0.89 -25.13 2.96
N THR A 302 -1.66 -26.20 2.95
CA THR A 302 -1.10 -27.55 2.92
C THR A 302 -0.66 -27.86 1.48
N MET A 303 0.64 -28.05 1.26
CA MET A 303 1.15 -28.53 -0.02
C MET A 303 0.37 -29.79 -0.45
N VAL A 304 -0.30 -29.72 -1.58
CA VAL A 304 -0.80 -30.93 -2.25
C VAL A 304 0.43 -31.65 -2.82
N ARG A 305 0.97 -32.60 -2.06
CA ARG A 305 2.12 -33.40 -2.52
C ARG A 305 1.82 -33.97 -3.89
N PRO A 306 2.60 -33.69 -4.95
CA PRO A 306 2.41 -34.32 -6.22
C PRO A 306 2.56 -35.83 -6.01
N ARG A 307 1.55 -36.62 -6.37
CA ARG A 307 1.67 -38.06 -6.41
C ARG A 307 2.76 -38.39 -7.42
N VAL A 308 3.97 -38.63 -6.95
CA VAL A 308 5.08 -39.13 -7.76
C VAL A 308 4.59 -40.47 -8.38
N ARG A 309 4.17 -40.42 -9.63
CA ARG A 309 3.92 -41.64 -10.42
C ARG A 309 5.25 -42.39 -10.49
N ARG A 310 5.47 -43.30 -9.54
CA ARG A 310 6.57 -44.27 -9.68
C ARG A 310 6.38 -44.97 -11.03
N LYS A 311 7.17 -44.56 -12.03
CA LYS A 311 7.31 -45.36 -13.25
C LYS A 311 7.75 -46.74 -12.80
N LYS A 312 6.86 -47.75 -12.89
CA LYS A 312 7.25 -49.12 -12.76
C LYS A 312 8.32 -49.37 -13.81
N ARG A 313 9.57 -49.51 -13.37
CA ARG A 313 10.62 -50.07 -14.21
C ARG A 313 10.16 -51.49 -14.59
N LYS A 314 9.93 -51.70 -15.90
CA LYS A 314 9.81 -53.03 -16.52
C LYS A 314 11.22 -53.58 -16.73
#